data_5f03f76e1a647c2fabfe4f69c395661b
#
_entry.id   5f03f76e1a647c2fabfe4f69c395661b
#
_cell.length_a   1.000
_cell.length_b   1.000
_cell.length_c   1.000
_cell.angle_alpha   90.00
_cell.angle_beta   90.00
_cell.angle_gamma   90.00
#
_symmetry.space_group_name_H-M   'P 1'
#
loop_
_entity.id
_entity.type
_entity.pdbx_description
1 polymer ?
#
loop_
_entity_poly.entity_id
_entity_poly.type
_entity_poly.pdbx_seq_one_letter_code
_entity_poly.pdbx_strand_id
1 'polypeptide(L)'
;MAVRLRLRKTGRKNQPSYKVVAADSRFPRDGRFLETVGTYNPLKNPAEIRFDEQKAFKWLKRGALPTDTVRSLLRKTGLWYKWYLMKKGLDESAVAQKLAEWQANQEGKLAREAARKQRRRASRKAKKAAPPAAGAEAAAAPAPAGNQPA
;
A
#
# COMPACT_ATOMS: atom_id res chain seq x y z
N MET A 1 13.87 -17.65 21.14
CA MET A 1 13.81 -16.19 20.83
C MET A 1 12.90 -15.99 19.63
N ALA A 2 11.89 -15.10 19.72
CA ALA A 2 10.99 -14.81 18.62
C ALA A 2 11.59 -13.70 17.74
N VAL A 3 12.01 -14.05 16.50
CA VAL A 3 12.54 -13.09 15.55
C VAL A 3 11.38 -12.52 14.73
N ARG A 4 11.39 -11.20 14.54
CA ARG A 4 10.43 -10.48 13.69
C ARG A 4 11.14 -9.75 12.55
N LEU A 5 10.52 -9.80 11.35
CA LEU A 5 10.89 -8.94 10.23
C LEU A 5 10.11 -7.65 10.35
N ARG A 6 10.79 -6.53 10.56
CA ARG A 6 10.16 -5.23 10.79
C ARG A 6 10.89 -4.09 10.08
N LEU A 7 10.22 -2.95 9.94
CA LEU A 7 10.80 -1.73 9.40
C LEU A 7 11.53 -0.96 10.51
N ARG A 8 12.78 -0.57 10.21
CA ARG A 8 13.58 0.38 10.99
C ARG A 8 13.69 1.69 10.22
N LYS A 9 13.43 2.81 10.86
CA LYS A 9 13.57 4.12 10.24
C LYS A 9 15.06 4.49 10.14
N THR A 10 15.50 4.98 8.98
CA THR A 10 16.90 5.38 8.73
C THR A 10 17.02 6.76 8.09
N GLY A 11 15.93 7.33 7.58
CA GLY A 11 15.93 8.64 6.92
C GLY A 11 15.98 9.83 7.87
N ARG A 12 16.23 11.00 7.30
CA ARG A 12 16.22 12.30 8.01
C ARG A 12 14.78 12.76 8.31
N LYS A 13 14.65 13.82 9.10
CA LYS A 13 13.39 14.56 9.30
C LYS A 13 12.84 14.98 7.94
N ASN A 14 11.56 14.74 7.67
CA ASN A 14 10.85 14.99 6.41
C ASN A 14 11.30 14.13 5.19
N GLN A 15 12.34 13.28 5.32
CA GLN A 15 12.77 12.33 4.28
C GLN A 15 12.83 10.90 4.84
N PRO A 16 11.69 10.27 5.14
CA PRO A 16 11.67 8.94 5.72
C PRO A 16 12.13 7.89 4.70
N SER A 17 13.15 7.14 5.07
CA SER A 17 13.54 5.88 4.45
C SER A 17 13.56 4.78 5.50
N TYR A 18 13.40 3.54 5.08
CA TYR A 18 13.29 2.41 5.98
C TYR A 18 14.17 1.27 5.53
N LYS A 19 14.78 0.58 6.49
CA LYS A 19 15.40 -0.74 6.27
C LYS A 19 14.47 -1.82 6.80
N VAL A 20 14.32 -2.91 6.06
CA VAL A 20 13.68 -4.12 6.54
C VAL A 20 14.73 -4.93 7.27
N VAL A 21 14.53 -5.18 8.54
CA VAL A 21 15.50 -5.87 9.40
C VAL A 21 14.87 -7.07 10.10
N ALA A 22 15.69 -8.11 10.30
CA ALA A 22 15.40 -9.20 11.21
C ALA A 22 15.88 -8.79 12.60
N ALA A 23 14.98 -8.72 13.57
CA ALA A 23 15.31 -8.34 14.94
C ALA A 23 14.53 -9.18 15.94
N ASP A 24 15.06 -9.34 17.14
CA ASP A 24 14.33 -9.94 18.25
C ASP A 24 13.13 -9.07 18.62
N SER A 25 12.01 -9.70 18.93
CA SER A 25 10.76 -9.03 19.30
C SER A 25 10.85 -8.16 20.55
N ARG A 26 11.80 -8.46 21.43
CA ARG A 26 12.02 -7.75 22.70
C ARG A 26 12.71 -6.40 22.54
N PHE A 27 13.50 -6.22 21.46
CA PHE A 27 14.24 -4.98 21.26
C PHE A 27 13.35 -3.84 20.72
N PRO A 28 13.66 -2.59 21.06
CA PRO A 28 12.97 -1.43 20.51
C PRO A 28 13.13 -1.34 18.99
N ARG A 29 12.24 -0.61 18.33
CA ARG A 29 12.18 -0.52 16.85
C ARG A 29 13.53 -0.13 16.22
N ASP A 30 14.22 0.83 16.77
CA ASP A 30 15.46 1.39 16.24
C ASP A 30 16.71 0.84 16.95
N GLY A 31 16.53 -0.20 17.80
CA GLY A 31 17.58 -0.86 18.56
C GLY A 31 18.44 -1.84 17.73
N ARG A 32 19.08 -2.77 18.44
CA ARG A 32 19.89 -3.82 17.80
C ARG A 32 19.04 -4.69 16.87
N PHE A 33 19.62 -5.10 15.76
CA PHE A 33 19.02 -6.02 14.80
C PHE A 33 20.05 -7.07 14.39
N LEU A 34 19.59 -8.21 13.91
CA LEU A 34 20.45 -9.34 13.53
C LEU A 34 21.00 -9.16 12.11
N GLU A 35 20.13 -8.87 11.15
CA GLU A 35 20.50 -8.76 9.74
C GLU A 35 19.55 -7.80 9.00
N THR A 36 20.08 -7.08 8.02
CA THR A 36 19.28 -6.27 7.08
C THR A 36 18.84 -7.14 5.91
N VAL A 37 17.54 -7.19 5.66
CA VAL A 37 16.91 -8.01 4.62
C VAL A 37 16.52 -7.20 3.39
N GLY A 38 16.35 -5.87 3.53
CA GLY A 38 15.97 -5.03 2.40
C GLY A 38 15.86 -3.56 2.75
N THR A 39 15.45 -2.78 1.77
CA THR A 39 15.23 -1.33 1.89
C THR A 39 13.87 -0.95 1.32
N TYR A 40 13.25 0.06 1.92
CA TYR A 40 11.98 0.63 1.48
C TYR A 40 12.04 2.16 1.48
N ASN A 41 11.80 2.75 0.32
CA ASN A 41 11.72 4.20 0.17
C ASN A 41 10.32 4.61 -0.29
N PRO A 42 9.50 5.22 0.58
CA PRO A 42 8.15 5.64 0.25
C PRO A 42 8.09 6.94 -0.55
N LEU A 43 9.17 7.73 -0.60
CA LEU A 43 9.19 9.04 -1.26
C LEU A 43 9.24 8.96 -2.77
N LYS A 44 9.78 7.87 -3.30
CA LYS A 44 9.79 7.63 -4.74
C LYS A 44 8.39 7.29 -5.25
N ASN A 45 8.09 7.66 -6.45
CA ASN A 45 6.82 7.34 -7.11
C ASN A 45 7.10 6.60 -8.43
N PRO A 46 6.87 5.29 -8.51
CA PRO A 46 6.37 4.39 -7.45
C PRO A 46 7.36 4.19 -6.30
N ALA A 47 6.83 3.81 -5.11
CA ALA A 47 7.65 3.54 -3.94
C ALA A 47 8.68 2.44 -4.23
N GLU A 48 9.95 2.70 -3.93
CA GLU A 48 11.04 1.75 -4.19
C GLU A 48 11.12 0.72 -3.05
N ILE A 49 11.05 -0.55 -3.44
CA ILE A 49 11.14 -1.68 -2.52
C ILE A 49 12.22 -2.61 -3.05
N ARG A 50 13.26 -2.83 -2.28
CA ARG A 50 14.33 -3.78 -2.61
C ARG A 50 14.45 -4.80 -1.48
N PHE A 51 14.36 -6.07 -1.82
CA PHE A 51 14.60 -7.18 -0.90
C PHE A 51 15.75 -8.05 -1.40
N ASP A 52 16.53 -8.54 -0.45
CA ASP A 52 17.45 -9.65 -0.65
C ASP A 52 16.65 -10.95 -0.45
N GLU A 53 16.36 -11.66 -1.55
CA GLU A 53 15.55 -12.87 -1.54
C GLU A 53 16.12 -13.96 -0.64
N GLN A 54 17.45 -14.18 -0.74
CA GLN A 54 18.13 -15.23 0.00
C GLN A 54 18.01 -15.01 1.51
N LYS A 55 18.25 -13.76 1.95
CA LYS A 55 18.12 -13.39 3.37
C LYS A 55 16.66 -13.45 3.84
N ALA A 56 15.71 -12.97 3.01
CA ALA A 56 14.30 -13.06 3.35
C ALA A 56 13.85 -14.51 3.57
N PHE A 57 14.19 -15.41 2.64
CA PHE A 57 13.83 -16.82 2.76
C PHE A 57 14.57 -17.54 3.90
N LYS A 58 15.84 -17.21 4.12
CA LYS A 58 16.61 -17.72 5.27
C LYS A 58 15.88 -17.45 6.59
N TRP A 59 15.43 -16.23 6.80
CA TRP A 59 14.72 -15.86 8.03
C TRP A 59 13.30 -16.42 8.10
N LEU A 60 12.57 -16.47 6.99
CA LEU A 60 11.24 -17.09 6.95
C LEU A 60 11.31 -18.59 7.20
N LYS A 61 12.34 -19.30 6.67
CA LYS A 61 12.60 -20.72 6.98
C LYS A 61 12.88 -20.95 8.46
N ARG A 62 13.58 -20.02 9.11
CA ARG A 62 13.87 -20.05 10.56
C ARG A 62 12.67 -19.66 11.44
N GLY A 63 11.50 -19.37 10.84
CA GLY A 63 10.29 -19.04 11.56
C GLY A 63 10.18 -17.56 11.96
N ALA A 64 10.92 -16.65 11.34
CA ALA A 64 10.74 -15.22 11.58
C ALA A 64 9.37 -14.73 11.13
N LEU A 65 8.65 -14.03 12.01
CA LEU A 65 7.31 -13.51 11.74
C LEU A 65 7.40 -12.10 11.13
N PRO A 66 6.94 -11.88 9.88
CA PRO A 66 6.87 -10.55 9.33
C PRO A 66 5.75 -9.73 9.98
N THR A 67 6.01 -8.46 10.28
CA THR A 67 4.95 -7.49 10.63
C THR A 67 4.00 -7.29 9.45
N ASP A 68 2.78 -6.81 9.69
CA ASP A 68 1.76 -6.66 8.65
C ASP A 68 2.22 -5.74 7.52
N THR A 69 2.95 -4.67 7.84
CA THR A 69 3.54 -3.78 6.86
C THR A 69 4.57 -4.49 5.99
N VAL A 70 5.51 -5.24 6.59
CA VAL A 70 6.52 -6.02 5.84
C VAL A 70 5.85 -7.11 5.01
N ARG A 71 4.84 -7.78 5.53
CA ARG A 71 4.04 -8.77 4.79
C ARG A 71 3.38 -8.15 3.55
N SER A 72 2.83 -6.95 3.69
CA SER A 72 2.24 -6.21 2.57
C SER A 72 3.28 -5.82 1.51
N LEU A 73 4.50 -5.42 1.92
CA LEU A 73 5.61 -5.15 1.02
C LEU A 73 6.08 -6.42 0.30
N LEU A 74 6.24 -7.54 1.01
CA LEU A 74 6.59 -8.84 0.43
C LEU A 74 5.52 -9.35 -0.57
N ARG A 75 4.23 -9.06 -0.33
CA ARG A 75 3.16 -9.35 -1.29
C ARG A 75 3.26 -8.50 -2.55
N LYS A 76 3.57 -7.21 -2.41
CA LYS A 76 3.74 -6.28 -3.55
C LYS A 76 4.89 -6.69 -4.46
N THR A 77 5.99 -7.19 -3.90
CA THR A 77 7.16 -7.66 -4.67
C THR A 77 7.01 -9.09 -5.22
N GLY A 78 5.97 -9.83 -4.83
CA GLY A 78 5.77 -11.22 -5.22
C GLY A 78 6.57 -12.23 -4.40
N LEU A 79 7.48 -11.78 -3.52
CA LEU A 79 8.31 -12.67 -2.70
C LEU A 79 7.49 -13.53 -1.73
N TRP A 80 6.39 -12.98 -1.22
CA TRP A 80 5.47 -13.74 -0.38
C TRP A 80 4.80 -14.89 -1.14
N TYR A 81 4.45 -14.66 -2.42
CA TYR A 81 3.86 -15.68 -3.28
C TYR A 81 4.87 -16.77 -3.62
N LYS A 82 6.12 -16.38 -3.98
CA LYS A 82 7.22 -17.31 -4.19
C LYS A 82 7.47 -18.20 -2.97
N TRP A 83 7.54 -17.58 -1.79
CA TRP A 83 7.66 -18.31 -0.52
C TRP A 83 6.54 -19.32 -0.29
N TYR A 84 5.30 -18.93 -0.55
CA TYR A 84 4.14 -19.81 -0.40
C TYR A 84 4.20 -21.01 -1.35
N LEU A 85 4.59 -20.81 -2.61
CA LEU A 85 4.76 -21.88 -3.59
C LEU A 85 5.87 -22.85 -3.19
N MET A 86 7.02 -22.32 -2.73
CA MET A 86 8.13 -23.14 -2.22
C MET A 86 7.72 -23.96 -0.99
N LYS A 87 6.92 -23.39 -0.10
CA LYS A 87 6.39 -24.12 1.08
C LYS A 87 5.45 -25.25 0.68
N LYS A 88 4.77 -25.15 -0.46
CA LYS A 88 3.93 -26.24 -1.02
C LYS A 88 4.72 -27.36 -1.69
N GLY A 89 6.04 -27.25 -1.79
CA GLY A 89 6.89 -28.26 -2.41
C GLY A 89 6.81 -28.29 -3.95
N LEU A 90 6.45 -27.19 -4.59
CA LEU A 90 6.45 -27.09 -6.04
C LEU A 90 7.87 -26.95 -6.58
N ASP A 91 8.14 -27.57 -7.74
CA ASP A 91 9.40 -27.46 -8.44
C ASP A 91 9.71 -26.01 -8.85
N GLU A 92 10.99 -25.68 -8.93
CA GLU A 92 11.46 -24.34 -9.24
C GLU A 92 10.95 -23.82 -10.59
N SER A 93 10.84 -24.71 -11.60
CA SER A 93 10.28 -24.41 -12.92
C SER A 93 8.79 -24.00 -12.84
N ALA A 94 8.00 -24.75 -12.06
CA ALA A 94 6.58 -24.44 -11.84
C ALA A 94 6.39 -23.14 -11.02
N VAL A 95 7.30 -22.88 -10.09
CA VAL A 95 7.31 -21.62 -9.33
C VAL A 95 7.59 -20.44 -10.25
N ALA A 96 8.56 -20.57 -11.17
CA ALA A 96 8.90 -19.50 -12.14
C ALA A 96 7.73 -19.20 -13.07
N GLN A 97 7.05 -20.20 -13.62
CA GLN A 97 5.87 -20.02 -14.47
C GLN A 97 4.74 -19.29 -13.74
N LYS A 98 4.39 -19.72 -12.53
CA LYS A 98 3.35 -19.06 -11.72
C LYS A 98 3.72 -17.63 -11.30
N LEU A 99 5.01 -17.34 -11.11
CA LEU A 99 5.47 -15.98 -10.86
C LEU A 99 5.32 -15.09 -12.09
N ALA A 100 5.64 -15.60 -13.28
CA ALA A 100 5.45 -14.87 -14.53
C ALA A 100 3.96 -14.53 -14.76
N GLU A 101 3.07 -15.48 -14.58
CA GLU A 101 1.61 -15.25 -14.64
C GLU A 101 1.15 -14.21 -13.60
N TRP A 102 1.69 -14.29 -12.38
CA TRP A 102 1.37 -13.33 -11.34
C TRP A 102 1.83 -11.91 -11.71
N GLN A 103 3.04 -11.76 -12.28
CA GLN A 103 3.58 -10.48 -12.72
C GLN A 103 2.72 -9.87 -13.83
N ALA A 104 2.35 -10.65 -14.86
CA ALA A 104 1.45 -10.20 -15.94
C ALA A 104 0.10 -9.70 -15.38
N ASN A 105 -0.46 -10.43 -14.41
CA ASN A 105 -1.70 -10.02 -13.74
C ASN A 105 -1.52 -8.73 -12.91
N GLN A 106 -0.34 -8.48 -12.33
CA GLN A 106 -0.07 -7.25 -11.58
C GLN A 106 0.05 -6.03 -12.48
N GLU A 107 0.69 -6.15 -13.63
CA GLU A 107 0.77 -5.07 -14.63
C GLU A 107 -0.63 -4.65 -15.08
N GLY A 108 -1.51 -5.61 -15.38
CA GLY A 108 -2.90 -5.34 -15.71
C GLY A 108 -3.67 -4.62 -14.58
N LYS A 109 -3.42 -4.98 -13.32
CA LYS A 109 -4.02 -4.29 -12.15
C LYS A 109 -3.50 -2.86 -12.01
N LEU A 110 -2.20 -2.66 -12.13
CA LEU A 110 -1.58 -1.33 -12.04
C LEU A 110 -2.10 -0.40 -13.14
N ALA A 111 -2.23 -0.90 -14.37
CA ALA A 111 -2.83 -0.15 -15.48
C ALA A 111 -4.28 0.25 -15.20
N ARG A 112 -5.10 -0.68 -14.68
CA ARG A 112 -6.50 -0.40 -14.27
C ARG A 112 -6.58 0.61 -13.13
N GLU A 113 -5.72 0.52 -12.12
CA GLU A 113 -5.65 1.48 -11.01
C GLU A 113 -5.21 2.86 -11.48
N ALA A 114 -4.22 2.94 -12.38
CA ALA A 114 -3.78 4.19 -12.98
C ALA A 114 -4.92 4.86 -13.76
N ALA A 115 -5.61 4.11 -14.62
CA ALA A 115 -6.77 4.60 -15.37
C ALA A 115 -7.90 5.07 -14.44
N ARG A 116 -8.22 4.31 -13.37
CA ARG A 116 -9.21 4.70 -12.36
C ARG A 116 -8.81 5.98 -11.63
N LYS A 117 -7.52 6.13 -11.28
CA LYS A 117 -7.00 7.34 -10.63
C LYS A 117 -7.09 8.56 -11.54
N GLN A 118 -6.79 8.38 -12.84
CA GLN A 118 -6.95 9.45 -13.85
C GLN A 118 -8.41 9.88 -13.99
N ARG A 119 -9.35 8.93 -14.14
CA ARG A 119 -10.80 9.21 -14.19
C ARG A 119 -11.27 9.97 -12.95
N ARG A 120 -10.86 9.54 -11.75
CA ARG A 120 -11.22 10.25 -10.51
C ARG A 120 -10.63 11.66 -10.44
N ARG A 121 -9.40 11.86 -10.93
CA ARG A 121 -8.79 13.20 -11.00
C ARG A 121 -9.52 14.10 -12.01
N ALA A 122 -9.86 13.57 -13.18
CA ALA A 122 -10.61 14.29 -14.20
C ALA A 122 -12.01 14.68 -13.70
N SER A 123 -12.76 13.76 -13.08
CA SER A 123 -14.09 14.06 -12.53
C SER A 123 -14.02 15.10 -11.39
N ARG A 124 -13.00 15.03 -10.51
CA ARG A 124 -12.80 16.05 -9.46
C ARG A 124 -12.45 17.41 -10.05
N LYS A 125 -11.65 17.44 -11.12
CA LYS A 125 -11.32 18.69 -11.83
C LYS A 125 -12.55 19.28 -12.51
N ALA A 126 -13.36 18.46 -13.16
CA ALA A 126 -14.62 18.87 -13.79
C ALA A 126 -15.62 19.38 -12.74
N LYS A 127 -15.78 18.68 -11.61
CA LYS A 127 -16.65 19.14 -10.51
C LYS A 127 -16.18 20.44 -9.84
N LYS A 128 -14.85 20.69 -9.83
CA LYS A 128 -14.30 21.96 -9.32
C LYS A 128 -14.42 23.10 -10.33
N ALA A 129 -14.47 22.79 -11.61
CA ALA A 129 -14.62 23.76 -12.70
C ALA A 129 -16.09 24.09 -13.03
N ALA A 130 -17.05 23.25 -12.57
CA ALA A 130 -18.48 23.57 -12.71
C ALA A 130 -18.81 24.75 -11.78
N PRO A 131 -19.44 25.84 -12.29
CA PRO A 131 -19.90 26.94 -11.45
C PRO A 131 -20.92 26.42 -10.41
N PRO A 132 -20.96 27.00 -9.18
CA PRO A 132 -21.99 26.62 -8.22
C PRO A 132 -23.35 26.91 -8.85
N ALA A 133 -24.20 25.91 -8.95
CA ALA A 133 -25.58 26.09 -9.39
C ALA A 133 -26.19 27.20 -8.53
N ALA A 134 -26.61 28.26 -9.17
CA ALA A 134 -27.29 29.41 -8.54
C ALA A 134 -28.39 28.88 -7.65
N GLY A 135 -28.40 29.34 -6.41
CA GLY A 135 -29.36 28.95 -5.41
C GLY A 135 -30.78 29.16 -5.91
N ALA A 136 -31.61 28.20 -5.60
CA ALA A 136 -33.03 28.26 -5.82
C ALA A 136 -33.58 29.57 -5.21
N GLU A 137 -34.09 30.41 -6.06
CA GLU A 137 -34.87 31.60 -5.74
C GLU A 137 -36.07 31.12 -4.96
N ALA A 138 -36.08 31.43 -3.67
CA ALA A 138 -37.22 31.16 -2.80
C ALA A 138 -38.36 32.08 -3.24
N ALA A 139 -39.34 31.49 -3.92
CA ALA A 139 -40.61 32.14 -4.22
C ALA A 139 -41.30 32.58 -2.91
N ALA A 140 -41.36 33.88 -2.70
CA ALA A 140 -42.16 34.50 -1.67
C ALA A 140 -43.63 34.25 -2.00
N ALA A 141 -44.34 33.50 -1.15
CA ALA A 141 -45.76 33.37 -1.19
C ALA A 141 -46.40 34.67 -0.67
N PRO A 142 -47.40 35.26 -1.34
CA PRO A 142 -48.12 36.41 -0.80
C PRO A 142 -49.08 35.96 0.33
N ALA A 143 -49.07 36.70 1.43
CA ALA A 143 -49.98 36.50 2.55
C ALA A 143 -51.41 36.80 2.15
N PRO A 144 -52.42 36.05 2.64
CA PRO A 144 -53.83 36.38 2.43
C PRO A 144 -54.26 37.53 3.36
N ALA A 145 -54.90 38.53 2.75
CA ALA A 145 -55.52 39.68 3.43
C ALA A 145 -56.58 39.24 4.44
N GLY A 146 -56.51 39.80 5.63
CA GLY A 146 -57.50 39.61 6.68
C GLY A 146 -58.86 40.18 6.31
N ASN A 147 -59.89 39.39 6.61
CA ASN A 147 -61.28 39.82 6.60
C ASN A 147 -61.64 40.16 8.03
N GLN A 148 -62.07 41.44 8.27
CA GLN A 148 -62.75 41.83 9.49
C GLN A 148 -64.22 41.91 9.18
N PRO A 149 -65.06 41.34 10.00
CA PRO A 149 -66.51 41.72 10.06
C PRO A 149 -66.79 42.71 11.16
N ALA A 150 -67.79 43.48 10.93
CA ALA A 150 -68.41 44.48 11.78
C ALA A 150 -68.86 44.02 13.16
#